data_6d6700b0f6bb5f1512f5494649a5b067
#
_entry.id   6d6700b0f6bb5f1512f5494649a5b067
#
_cell.length_a   1.000
_cell.length_b   1.000
_cell.length_c   1.000
_cell.angle_alpha   90.00
_cell.angle_beta   90.00
_cell.angle_gamma   90.00
#
_symmetry.space_group_name_H-M   'P 1'
#
loop_
_entity.id
_entity.type
_entity.pdbx_description
1 polymer ?
#
loop_
_entity_poly.entity_id
_entity_poly.type
_entity_poly.pdbx_seq_one_letter_code
_entity_poly.pdbx_strand_id
1 'polypeptide(L)'
;MARADLHVHSVYSEHPSDWFLQKLGARESYTDPETIYRLARERGMDFVTITDHNRIDGILSLCRNHPLDTFTGVEFTTYFPEDGCKVHVLVYGLTAEQFEELNVLRQDIFKFSDRIRELGLPHSVAHATYSVNGILGIRHLERLLLLFDVFEGINGGRNAAGNNAWRTVLSGLSEKWIEELERRHGLEIADPDRWFKGQTGGSDDHAGLYVGRTFTVAEASSPAEFLEAIRCRKTAPGGRSNDYKSLVFSVYRIACDYARQKRGESRGFLSALSDLVFERKNLRIRDKLFLKKQSATKGGKARIYSLLNGLIDDLNSREEIGIDGRLDLVYKSLTDLSDEFLGILVNSFKRDIAEGDLAGFASSVSAAFPGVFLYLPFFTAIREMFSNRRLLESMRVELPSDPGAPSRRKRILWFTDTFSDLNGVSVTLGRIASLAGRPGGEGPDILFVVSLDGQIPEGVPADRVIDLPAVASFELPGYDRYTLKVPSVLRSLDRVAALEPDEIYVSTHGPVGLVGSLIAKLMSLRCTGFFHTDYSMQASRI
;
A
#
# COMPACT_ATOMS: atom_id res chain seq x y z
N MET A 1 6.21 -5.71 30.02
CA MET A 1 6.08 -4.94 28.77
C MET A 1 4.64 -5.05 28.31
N ALA A 2 3.91 -3.95 28.33
CA ALA A 2 2.52 -3.87 27.85
C ALA A 2 2.48 -3.43 26.39
N ARG A 3 1.41 -3.77 25.68
CA ARG A 3 1.18 -3.49 24.27
C ARG A 3 -0.13 -2.77 24.05
N ALA A 4 -0.15 -1.76 23.20
CA ALA A 4 -1.37 -1.12 22.71
C ALA A 4 -1.21 -0.77 21.22
N ASP A 5 -2.25 -1.00 20.43
CA ASP A 5 -2.38 -0.43 19.10
C ASP A 5 -2.87 1.01 19.25
N LEU A 6 -2.01 1.96 18.94
CA LEU A 6 -2.26 3.39 19.21
C LEU A 6 -2.92 4.13 18.04
N HIS A 7 -3.22 3.44 16.92
CA HIS A 7 -3.82 4.07 15.76
C HIS A 7 -4.82 3.12 15.08
N VAL A 8 -6.10 3.25 15.44
CA VAL A 8 -7.19 2.38 14.95
C VAL A 8 -8.45 3.21 14.76
N HIS A 9 -9.20 2.93 13.69
CA HIS A 9 -10.42 3.64 13.32
C HIS A 9 -11.68 2.78 13.43
N SER A 10 -12.73 3.40 13.97
CA SER A 10 -14.05 2.79 14.10
C SER A 10 -15.08 3.38 13.13
N VAL A 11 -16.31 2.90 13.23
CA VAL A 11 -17.45 3.42 12.45
C VAL A 11 -17.72 4.91 12.65
N TYR A 12 -17.09 5.56 13.63
CA TYR A 12 -17.18 7.00 13.86
C TYR A 12 -16.23 7.83 12.97
N SER A 13 -15.28 7.21 12.25
CA SER A 13 -14.51 7.85 11.16
C SER A 13 -15.35 7.90 9.88
N GLU A 14 -16.05 9.03 9.66
CA GLU A 14 -17.07 9.15 8.62
C GLU A 14 -16.54 9.62 7.26
N HIS A 15 -15.41 10.34 7.24
CA HIS A 15 -14.90 11.01 6.03
C HIS A 15 -13.61 10.36 5.53
N PRO A 16 -13.69 9.46 4.53
CA PRO A 16 -12.51 8.78 4.03
C PRO A 16 -11.51 9.74 3.37
N SER A 17 -10.23 9.49 3.61
CA SER A 17 -9.13 10.15 2.91
C SER A 17 -8.98 9.62 1.47
N ASP A 18 -9.31 8.37 1.23
CA ASP A 18 -9.23 7.72 -0.08
C ASP A 18 -10.24 8.28 -1.09
N TRP A 19 -9.74 8.84 -2.21
CA TRP A 19 -10.54 9.40 -3.28
C TRP A 19 -11.65 8.47 -3.81
N PHE A 20 -11.34 7.18 -3.93
CA PHE A 20 -12.31 6.18 -4.41
C PHE A 20 -13.48 6.01 -3.44
N LEU A 21 -13.21 5.92 -2.14
CA LEU A 21 -14.24 5.82 -1.10
C LEU A 21 -15.07 7.09 -1.00
N GLN A 22 -14.44 8.27 -1.13
CA GLN A 22 -15.15 9.56 -1.19
C GLN A 22 -16.15 9.60 -2.34
N LYS A 23 -15.76 9.15 -3.54
CA LYS A 23 -16.63 9.10 -4.73
C LYS A 23 -17.80 8.15 -4.58
N LEU A 24 -17.63 7.09 -3.82
CA LEU A 24 -18.72 6.15 -3.50
C LEU A 24 -19.65 6.69 -2.40
N GLY A 25 -19.25 7.71 -1.63
CA GLY A 25 -19.94 8.15 -0.42
C GLY A 25 -19.92 7.09 0.68
N ALA A 26 -18.84 6.30 0.74
CA ALA A 26 -18.60 5.32 1.78
C ALA A 26 -18.02 6.00 3.02
N ARG A 27 -18.18 5.40 4.20
CA ARG A 27 -17.43 5.79 5.40
C ARG A 27 -16.00 5.27 5.30
N GLU A 28 -15.12 5.82 6.10
CA GLU A 28 -13.73 5.37 6.17
C GLU A 28 -13.61 4.00 6.85
N SER A 29 -14.38 3.79 7.93
CA SER A 29 -14.47 2.50 8.62
C SER A 29 -15.92 2.10 8.92
N TYR A 30 -16.16 0.79 9.02
CA TYR A 30 -17.43 0.16 9.39
C TYR A 30 -17.31 -0.73 10.63
N THR A 31 -16.13 -0.77 11.26
CA THR A 31 -15.86 -1.63 12.40
C THR A 31 -16.37 -0.95 13.68
N ASP A 32 -17.23 -1.63 14.43
CA ASP A 32 -17.73 -1.09 15.69
C ASP A 32 -16.67 -1.15 16.81
N PRO A 33 -16.74 -0.26 17.82
CA PRO A 33 -15.77 -0.18 18.90
C PRO A 33 -15.57 -1.48 19.69
N GLU A 34 -16.63 -2.23 19.98
CA GLU A 34 -16.54 -3.50 20.71
C GLU A 34 -15.84 -4.59 19.90
N THR A 35 -16.03 -4.58 18.59
CA THR A 35 -15.30 -5.49 17.68
C THR A 35 -13.80 -5.16 17.68
N ILE A 36 -13.43 -3.87 17.65
CA ILE A 36 -12.02 -3.43 17.75
C ILE A 36 -11.42 -3.90 19.08
N TYR A 37 -12.13 -3.66 20.20
CA TYR A 37 -11.70 -4.10 21.52
C TYR A 37 -11.43 -5.62 21.56
N ARG A 38 -12.40 -6.41 21.12
CA ARG A 38 -12.26 -7.87 21.07
C ARG A 38 -11.06 -8.31 20.22
N LEU A 39 -10.90 -7.75 19.02
CA LEU A 39 -9.79 -8.08 18.12
C LEU A 39 -8.43 -7.70 18.71
N ALA A 40 -8.32 -6.53 19.32
CA ALA A 40 -7.11 -6.07 19.98
C ALA A 40 -6.73 -7.02 21.14
N ARG A 41 -7.68 -7.37 21.99
CA ARG A 41 -7.47 -8.32 23.12
C ARG A 41 -7.09 -9.72 22.64
N GLU A 42 -7.79 -10.26 21.63
CA GLU A 42 -7.47 -11.56 21.02
C GLU A 42 -6.06 -11.60 20.42
N ARG A 43 -5.53 -10.46 19.97
CA ARG A 43 -4.20 -10.31 19.40
C ARG A 43 -3.12 -9.89 20.41
N GLY A 44 -3.43 -9.93 21.69
CA GLY A 44 -2.49 -9.73 22.78
C GLY A 44 -2.16 -8.28 23.08
N MET A 45 -3.05 -7.34 22.80
CA MET A 45 -2.95 -5.97 23.31
C MET A 45 -3.41 -5.95 24.77
N ASP A 46 -2.61 -5.34 25.63
CA ASP A 46 -2.91 -5.17 27.06
C ASP A 46 -3.87 -4.01 27.29
N PHE A 47 -3.68 -2.95 26.51
CA PHE A 47 -4.54 -1.77 26.53
C PHE A 47 -5.12 -1.49 25.15
N VAL A 48 -6.30 -0.86 25.10
CA VAL A 48 -7.02 -0.58 23.85
C VAL A 48 -7.43 0.89 23.80
N THR A 49 -7.20 1.51 22.66
CA THR A 49 -7.72 2.83 22.31
C THR A 49 -8.32 2.82 20.91
N ILE A 50 -9.07 3.84 20.57
CA ILE A 50 -9.59 4.13 19.24
C ILE A 50 -9.29 5.60 18.96
N THR A 51 -8.85 5.90 17.74
CA THR A 51 -8.37 7.23 17.35
C THR A 51 -9.11 7.77 16.14
N ASP A 52 -10.44 7.79 16.20
CA ASP A 52 -11.28 8.27 15.11
C ASP A 52 -10.94 9.72 14.71
N HIS A 53 -11.04 10.03 13.41
CA HIS A 53 -10.74 11.35 12.87
C HIS A 53 -11.63 12.46 13.46
N ASN A 54 -11.04 13.34 14.26
CA ASN A 54 -11.70 14.49 14.89
C ASN A 54 -12.98 14.12 15.66
N ARG A 55 -13.04 12.91 16.21
CA ARG A 55 -14.17 12.36 16.97
C ARG A 55 -13.68 11.60 18.19
N ILE A 56 -14.40 11.73 19.29
CA ILE A 56 -14.09 11.04 20.56
C ILE A 56 -15.20 10.05 20.99
N ASP A 57 -16.34 10.07 20.32
CA ASP A 57 -17.55 9.33 20.75
C ASP A 57 -17.33 7.82 20.83
N GLY A 58 -16.63 7.25 19.85
CA GLY A 58 -16.35 5.81 19.77
C GLY A 58 -15.57 5.32 20.98
N ILE A 59 -14.48 6.00 21.32
CA ILE A 59 -13.63 5.62 22.44
C ILE A 59 -14.27 5.93 23.79
N LEU A 60 -15.03 7.01 23.93
CA LEU A 60 -15.76 7.30 25.17
C LEU A 60 -16.81 6.22 25.48
N SER A 61 -17.46 5.66 24.45
CA SER A 61 -18.37 4.53 24.65
C SER A 61 -17.61 3.30 25.15
N LEU A 62 -16.45 3.01 24.56
CA LEU A 62 -15.63 1.86 24.94
C LEU A 62 -15.06 2.01 26.36
N CYS A 63 -14.55 3.20 26.75
CA CYS A 63 -14.03 3.44 28.09
C CYS A 63 -15.07 3.27 29.20
N ARG A 64 -16.35 3.52 28.90
CA ARG A 64 -17.43 3.26 29.85
C ARG A 64 -17.65 1.77 30.10
N ASN A 65 -17.49 0.95 29.05
CA ASN A 65 -17.70 -0.49 29.13
C ASN A 65 -16.46 -1.24 29.67
N HIS A 66 -15.27 -0.74 29.37
CA HIS A 66 -13.97 -1.36 29.67
C HIS A 66 -12.99 -0.37 30.37
N PRO A 67 -13.33 0.19 31.56
CA PRO A 67 -12.56 1.28 32.18
C PRO A 67 -11.16 0.87 32.67
N LEU A 68 -10.88 -0.43 32.80
CA LEU A 68 -9.64 -0.91 33.43
C LEU A 68 -8.48 -1.02 32.40
N ASP A 69 -8.77 -1.18 31.13
CA ASP A 69 -7.78 -1.48 30.10
C ASP A 69 -7.96 -0.64 28.82
N THR A 70 -8.75 0.44 28.92
CA THR A 70 -8.92 1.41 27.82
C THR A 70 -8.53 2.82 28.25
N PHE A 71 -8.21 3.65 27.28
CA PHE A 71 -7.98 5.09 27.44
C PHE A 71 -8.41 5.83 26.17
N THR A 72 -8.77 7.11 26.34
CA THR A 72 -9.20 7.95 25.22
C THR A 72 -8.08 8.22 24.23
N GLY A 73 -8.43 8.27 22.94
CA GLY A 73 -7.55 8.63 21.86
C GLY A 73 -8.33 9.32 20.75
N VAL A 74 -7.69 10.21 20.02
CA VAL A 74 -8.26 10.92 18.86
C VAL A 74 -7.16 11.19 17.86
N GLU A 75 -7.43 11.00 16.58
CA GLU A 75 -6.58 11.51 15.50
C GLU A 75 -7.12 12.87 15.02
N PHE A 76 -6.40 13.93 15.36
CA PHE A 76 -6.74 15.28 14.92
C PHE A 76 -6.11 15.58 13.56
N THR A 77 -6.93 16.04 12.60
CA THR A 77 -6.45 16.66 11.37
C THR A 77 -6.09 18.11 11.66
N THR A 78 -4.80 18.42 11.67
CA THR A 78 -4.26 19.77 11.92
C THR A 78 -3.77 20.42 10.63
N TYR A 79 -3.59 21.75 10.66
CA TYR A 79 -3.23 22.53 9.47
C TYR A 79 -2.08 23.48 9.75
N PHE A 80 -1.15 23.58 8.81
CA PHE A 80 -0.25 24.72 8.74
C PHE A 80 -1.02 25.91 8.19
N PRO A 81 -1.14 27.03 8.94
CA PRO A 81 -2.02 28.14 8.54
C PRO A 81 -1.57 28.89 7.29
N GLU A 82 -0.29 28.84 6.95
CA GLU A 82 0.28 29.56 5.82
C GLU A 82 -0.08 28.98 4.44
N ASP A 83 -0.30 27.66 4.34
CA ASP A 83 -0.56 26.99 3.06
C ASP A 83 -1.63 25.90 3.14
N GLY A 84 -2.17 25.63 4.33
CA GLY A 84 -3.18 24.62 4.56
C GLY A 84 -2.66 23.18 4.44
N CYS A 85 -1.35 22.94 4.59
CA CYS A 85 -0.80 21.60 4.65
C CYS A 85 -1.42 20.83 5.82
N LYS A 86 -2.00 19.67 5.50
CA LYS A 86 -2.66 18.79 6.48
C LYS A 86 -1.67 17.81 7.10
N VAL A 87 -1.72 17.71 8.42
CA VAL A 87 -0.97 16.74 9.21
C VAL A 87 -1.89 16.13 10.26
N HIS A 88 -1.74 14.86 10.53
CA HIS A 88 -2.49 14.17 11.56
C HIS A 88 -1.66 14.02 12.83
N VAL A 89 -2.31 14.32 13.97
CA VAL A 89 -1.71 14.19 15.30
C VAL A 89 -2.63 13.38 16.19
N LEU A 90 -2.11 12.27 16.69
CA LEU A 90 -2.75 11.41 17.67
C LEU A 90 -2.57 12.02 19.05
N VAL A 91 -3.65 12.16 19.82
CA VAL A 91 -3.63 12.66 21.20
C VAL A 91 -4.36 11.67 22.09
N TYR A 92 -3.78 11.35 23.23
CA TYR A 92 -4.27 10.30 24.12
C TYR A 92 -4.56 10.82 25.53
N GLY A 93 -5.44 10.11 26.27
CA GLY A 93 -5.75 10.40 27.66
C GLY A 93 -6.52 11.70 27.88
N LEU A 94 -7.12 12.28 26.83
CA LEU A 94 -7.83 13.56 26.91
C LEU A 94 -9.26 13.38 27.44
N THR A 95 -9.77 14.42 28.14
CA THR A 95 -11.19 14.51 28.52
C THR A 95 -12.04 15.04 27.34
N ALA A 96 -13.38 14.96 27.49
CA ALA A 96 -14.29 15.51 26.48
C ALA A 96 -14.13 17.04 26.34
N GLU A 97 -13.89 17.76 27.43
CA GLU A 97 -13.68 19.21 27.42
C GLU A 97 -12.37 19.56 26.69
N GLN A 98 -11.30 18.82 26.95
CA GLN A 98 -10.01 19.00 26.27
C GLN A 98 -10.13 18.68 24.78
N PHE A 99 -10.93 17.66 24.42
CA PHE A 99 -11.22 17.36 23.02
C PHE A 99 -11.89 18.54 22.30
N GLU A 100 -12.94 19.13 22.89
CA GLU A 100 -13.64 20.27 22.26
C GLU A 100 -12.69 21.47 22.08
N GLU A 101 -11.85 21.76 23.07
CA GLU A 101 -10.86 22.83 22.99
C GLU A 101 -9.85 22.59 21.86
N LEU A 102 -9.25 21.39 21.82
CA LEU A 102 -8.27 21.02 20.79
C LEU A 102 -8.90 20.95 19.39
N ASN A 103 -10.17 20.55 19.30
CA ASN A 103 -10.90 20.50 18.03
C ASN A 103 -11.11 21.91 17.40
N VAL A 104 -11.18 22.94 18.21
CA VAL A 104 -11.17 24.33 17.72
C VAL A 104 -9.76 24.75 17.30
N LEU A 105 -8.74 24.43 18.10
CA LEU A 105 -7.36 24.87 17.88
C LEU A 105 -6.67 24.14 16.70
N ARG A 106 -7.16 22.97 16.28
CA ARG A 106 -6.54 22.17 15.20
C ARG A 106 -6.40 22.87 13.85
N GLN A 107 -7.08 24.01 13.64
CA GLN A 107 -6.92 24.82 12.43
C GLN A 107 -5.57 25.53 12.35
N ASP A 108 -4.80 25.56 13.46
CA ASP A 108 -3.47 26.15 13.54
C ASP A 108 -2.57 25.20 14.35
N ILE A 109 -1.69 24.48 13.66
CA ILE A 109 -0.83 23.46 14.26
C ILE A 109 0.10 24.01 15.36
N PHE A 110 0.47 25.28 15.27
CA PHE A 110 1.32 25.94 16.28
C PHE A 110 0.55 26.09 17.60
N LYS A 111 -0.63 26.68 17.56
CA LYS A 111 -1.51 26.81 18.75
C LYS A 111 -1.91 25.46 19.30
N PHE A 112 -2.16 24.50 18.42
CA PHE A 112 -2.52 23.12 18.79
C PHE A 112 -1.38 22.45 19.54
N SER A 113 -0.14 22.53 19.05
CA SER A 113 1.04 21.93 19.71
C SER A 113 1.35 22.59 21.05
N ASP A 114 1.24 23.92 21.15
CA ASP A 114 1.44 24.66 22.39
C ASP A 114 0.42 24.20 23.46
N ARG A 115 -0.85 24.06 23.05
CA ARG A 115 -1.90 23.64 23.98
C ARG A 115 -1.75 22.20 24.47
N ILE A 116 -1.35 21.27 23.58
CA ILE A 116 -1.01 19.88 23.98
C ILE A 116 0.11 19.88 25.02
N ARG A 117 1.14 20.70 24.82
CA ARG A 117 2.28 20.82 25.76
C ARG A 117 1.85 21.41 27.11
N GLU A 118 1.04 22.47 27.11
CA GLU A 118 0.49 23.07 28.33
C GLU A 118 -0.37 22.10 29.14
N LEU A 119 -1.19 21.31 28.46
CA LEU A 119 -2.04 20.28 29.08
C LEU A 119 -1.27 19.02 29.48
N GLY A 120 -0.01 18.89 29.06
CA GLY A 120 0.82 17.70 29.32
C GLY A 120 0.26 16.41 28.69
N LEU A 121 -0.47 16.52 27.56
CA LEU A 121 -1.13 15.39 26.93
C LEU A 121 -0.13 14.52 26.15
N PRO A 122 -0.16 13.19 26.35
CA PRO A 122 0.56 12.25 25.50
C PRO A 122 0.08 12.36 24.04
N HIS A 123 1.01 12.39 23.10
CA HIS A 123 0.69 12.55 21.68
C HIS A 123 1.67 11.79 20.79
N SER A 124 1.34 11.66 19.51
CA SER A 124 2.25 11.17 18.46
C SER A 124 1.85 11.75 17.12
N VAL A 125 2.80 12.26 16.35
CA VAL A 125 2.53 12.65 14.95
C VAL A 125 2.34 11.40 14.12
N ALA A 126 1.15 11.24 13.54
CA ALA A 126 0.79 10.09 12.74
C ALA A 126 1.49 10.11 11.38
N HIS A 127 1.94 8.95 10.89
CA HIS A 127 2.47 8.74 9.53
C HIS A 127 3.14 9.98 8.91
N ALA A 128 4.11 10.58 9.61
CA ALA A 128 4.70 11.89 9.30
C ALA A 128 5.23 12.05 7.86
N THR A 129 5.53 10.96 7.15
CA THR A 129 5.97 10.97 5.75
C THR A 129 4.82 10.88 4.74
N TYR A 130 3.57 10.87 5.18
CA TYR A 130 2.40 10.78 4.31
C TYR A 130 1.77 12.15 4.08
N SER A 131 1.71 12.58 2.83
CA SER A 131 1.11 13.87 2.46
C SER A 131 -0.40 13.73 2.24
N VAL A 132 -1.19 14.03 3.26
CA VAL A 132 -2.66 13.89 3.25
C VAL A 132 -3.33 14.66 2.11
N ASN A 133 -2.85 15.85 1.80
CA ASN A 133 -3.41 16.71 0.74
C ASN A 133 -2.40 17.11 -0.35
N GLY A 134 -1.26 16.42 -0.44
CA GLY A 134 -0.26 16.63 -1.49
C GLY A 134 0.65 17.85 -1.29
N ILE A 135 0.56 18.57 -0.15
CA ILE A 135 1.32 19.80 0.13
C ILE A 135 2.56 19.54 0.99
N LEU A 136 2.58 18.44 1.77
CA LEU A 136 3.65 18.13 2.71
C LEU A 136 5.03 18.14 2.02
N GLY A 137 5.97 18.91 2.56
CA GLY A 137 7.36 19.01 2.10
C GLY A 137 8.35 19.10 3.24
N ILE A 138 9.64 19.18 2.93
CA ILE A 138 10.73 19.14 3.93
C ILE A 138 10.57 20.22 5.01
N ARG A 139 10.21 21.44 4.63
CA ARG A 139 10.01 22.54 5.60
C ARG A 139 8.91 22.25 6.62
N HIS A 140 7.88 21.48 6.26
CA HIS A 140 6.86 21.03 7.20
C HIS A 140 7.42 19.98 8.15
N LEU A 141 8.18 18.99 7.63
CA LEU A 141 8.82 17.96 8.45
C LEU A 141 9.80 18.58 9.46
N GLU A 142 10.62 19.55 9.04
CA GLU A 142 11.51 20.30 9.92
C GLU A 142 10.74 20.96 11.07
N ARG A 143 9.62 21.63 10.78
CA ARG A 143 8.79 22.27 11.81
C ARG A 143 8.09 21.26 12.72
N LEU A 144 7.61 20.13 12.17
CA LEU A 144 7.04 19.06 13.00
C LEU A 144 8.04 18.55 14.03
N LEU A 145 9.32 18.41 13.65
CA LEU A 145 10.39 18.03 14.58
C LEU A 145 10.63 19.07 15.69
N LEU A 146 10.28 20.34 15.46
CA LEU A 146 10.33 21.38 16.49
C LEU A 146 9.06 21.44 17.34
N LEU A 147 7.88 21.15 16.78
CA LEU A 147 6.60 21.28 17.44
C LEU A 147 6.25 20.08 18.33
N PHE A 148 6.69 18.87 17.98
CA PHE A 148 6.28 17.63 18.62
C PHE A 148 7.47 16.78 19.09
N ASP A 149 7.23 15.97 20.13
CA ASP A 149 8.25 15.17 20.80
C ASP A 149 8.13 13.66 20.52
N VAL A 150 6.98 13.21 20.03
CA VAL A 150 6.70 11.80 19.76
C VAL A 150 6.12 11.65 18.35
N PHE A 151 6.55 10.61 17.65
CA PHE A 151 6.17 10.32 16.27
C PHE A 151 5.85 8.84 16.09
N GLU A 152 4.98 8.52 15.16
CA GLU A 152 4.88 7.14 14.69
C GLU A 152 6.17 6.73 13.97
N GLY A 153 6.90 5.79 14.57
CA GLY A 153 8.05 5.14 13.96
C GLY A 153 7.63 4.03 12.99
N ILE A 154 6.52 3.33 13.30
CA ILE A 154 5.89 2.36 12.41
C ILE A 154 4.39 2.63 12.34
N ASN A 155 3.92 3.05 11.18
CA ASN A 155 2.50 3.08 10.85
C ASN A 155 2.14 1.84 10.02
N GLY A 156 1.18 1.04 10.50
CA GLY A 156 0.74 -0.20 9.88
C GLY A 156 -0.12 -0.01 8.63
N GLY A 157 -0.60 1.20 8.34
CA GLY A 157 -1.27 1.58 7.09
C GLY A 157 -0.30 1.99 5.97
N ARG A 158 1.00 2.18 6.28
CA ARG A 158 2.01 2.71 5.35
C ARG A 158 3.10 1.68 5.03
N ASN A 159 3.82 1.90 3.92
CA ASN A 159 4.87 0.98 3.47
C ASN A 159 6.15 1.08 4.33
N ALA A 160 6.97 0.02 4.25
CA ALA A 160 8.23 -0.06 4.98
C ALA A 160 9.23 1.04 4.57
N ALA A 161 9.24 1.46 3.31
CA ALA A 161 10.17 2.48 2.83
C ALA A 161 9.93 3.84 3.52
N GLY A 162 8.67 4.25 3.68
CA GLY A 162 8.29 5.46 4.40
C GLY A 162 8.62 5.39 5.89
N ASN A 163 8.21 4.30 6.55
CA ASN A 163 8.48 4.10 7.97
C ASN A 163 9.99 4.07 8.27
N ASN A 164 10.77 3.32 7.47
CA ASN A 164 12.22 3.23 7.66
C ASN A 164 12.92 4.56 7.38
N ALA A 165 12.51 5.30 6.33
CA ALA A 165 13.08 6.61 6.05
C ALA A 165 12.87 7.58 7.23
N TRP A 166 11.66 7.61 7.81
CA TRP A 166 11.37 8.46 8.95
C TRP A 166 12.15 8.05 10.20
N ARG A 167 12.20 6.76 10.51
CA ARG A 167 12.99 6.25 11.64
C ARG A 167 14.48 6.57 11.49
N THR A 168 15.00 6.51 10.27
CA THR A 168 16.40 6.92 9.99
C THR A 168 16.61 8.40 10.28
N VAL A 169 15.67 9.27 9.91
CA VAL A 169 15.72 10.69 10.27
C VAL A 169 15.69 10.87 11.78
N LEU A 170 14.72 10.26 12.48
CA LEU A 170 14.63 10.39 13.94
C LEU A 170 15.88 9.90 14.68
N SER A 171 16.53 8.85 14.18
CA SER A 171 17.78 8.32 14.76
C SER A 171 19.02 9.17 14.42
N GLY A 172 18.97 9.94 13.33
CA GLY A 172 20.05 10.82 12.90
C GLY A 172 20.01 12.23 13.50
N LEU A 173 18.98 12.56 14.31
CA LEU A 173 18.84 13.86 14.95
C LEU A 173 19.98 14.10 15.96
N SER A 174 20.44 15.34 16.02
CA SER A 174 21.44 15.80 17.00
C SER A 174 21.03 17.18 17.54
N GLU A 175 21.54 17.52 18.71
CA GLU A 175 21.28 18.82 19.33
C GLU A 175 21.65 19.96 18.36
N LYS A 176 22.85 19.91 17.78
CA LYS A 176 23.33 20.90 16.81
C LYS A 176 22.39 21.06 15.61
N TRP A 177 21.80 19.97 15.13
CA TRP A 177 20.90 20.01 13.98
C TRP A 177 19.55 20.65 14.35
N ILE A 178 19.04 20.36 15.54
CA ILE A 178 17.82 21.00 16.07
C ILE A 178 18.06 22.50 16.29
N GLU A 179 19.20 22.93 16.85
CA GLU A 179 19.55 24.34 16.98
C GLU A 179 19.59 25.08 15.63
N GLU A 180 20.04 24.40 14.58
CA GLU A 180 20.01 24.96 13.25
C GLU A 180 18.58 25.13 12.73
N LEU A 181 17.68 24.17 12.98
CA LEU A 181 16.27 24.28 12.64
C LEU A 181 15.56 25.39 13.42
N GLU A 182 15.83 25.51 14.73
CA GLU A 182 15.29 26.61 15.55
C GLU A 182 15.64 27.97 14.95
N ARG A 183 16.91 28.19 14.58
CA ARG A 183 17.36 29.42 13.92
C ARG A 183 16.72 29.63 12.54
N ARG A 184 16.56 28.54 11.76
CA ARG A 184 15.98 28.58 10.41
C ARG A 184 14.50 28.93 10.41
N HIS A 185 13.75 28.41 11.38
CA HIS A 185 12.31 28.58 11.48
C HIS A 185 11.85 29.61 12.50
N GLY A 186 12.76 30.14 13.33
CA GLY A 186 12.42 31.09 14.40
C GLY A 186 11.54 30.48 15.47
N LEU A 187 11.68 29.18 15.72
CA LEU A 187 10.94 28.41 16.73
C LEU A 187 11.92 27.90 17.78
N GLU A 188 11.80 28.39 19.03
CA GLU A 188 12.62 27.92 20.15
C GLU A 188 11.87 26.88 20.98
N ILE A 189 12.58 25.82 21.39
CA ILE A 189 12.05 24.74 22.21
C ILE A 189 12.75 24.73 23.56
N ALA A 190 11.99 24.80 24.63
CA ALA A 190 12.54 24.86 26.00
C ALA A 190 13.06 23.51 26.54
N ASP A 191 12.84 22.39 25.84
CA ASP A 191 13.23 21.06 26.28
C ASP A 191 14.74 20.82 26.01
N PRO A 192 15.55 20.48 27.01
CA PRO A 192 16.98 20.19 26.83
C PRO A 192 17.24 18.94 25.99
N ASP A 193 16.34 17.96 26.00
CA ASP A 193 16.44 16.71 25.24
C ASP A 193 15.64 16.73 23.92
N ARG A 194 15.36 17.93 23.38
CA ARG A 194 14.50 18.18 22.20
C ARG A 194 14.93 17.46 20.92
N TRP A 195 16.18 17.04 20.84
CA TRP A 195 16.71 16.25 19.72
C TRP A 195 16.30 14.78 19.82
N PHE A 196 16.03 14.26 21.01
CA PHE A 196 15.55 12.89 21.21
C PHE A 196 14.03 12.83 21.04
N LYS A 197 13.57 12.06 20.05
CA LYS A 197 12.14 11.89 19.75
C LYS A 197 11.67 10.51 20.16
N GLY A 198 10.55 10.44 20.90
CA GLY A 198 9.85 9.20 21.20
C GLY A 198 9.24 8.57 19.95
N GLN A 199 9.09 7.26 19.95
CA GLN A 199 8.49 6.54 18.84
C GLN A 199 7.34 5.64 19.30
N THR A 200 6.24 5.67 18.52
CA THR A 200 5.07 4.81 18.70
C THR A 200 4.83 3.96 17.47
N GLY A 201 3.94 2.98 17.57
CA GLY A 201 3.42 2.21 16.45
C GLY A 201 1.92 2.03 16.58
N GLY A 202 1.21 2.08 15.46
CA GLY A 202 -0.21 1.82 15.35
C GLY A 202 -0.57 1.20 14.01
N SER A 203 -1.66 0.43 13.96
CA SER A 203 -2.04 -0.30 12.74
C SER A 203 -2.62 0.58 11.66
N ASP A 204 -3.20 1.72 12.02
CA ASP A 204 -3.95 2.61 11.12
C ASP A 204 -5.05 1.82 10.38
N ASP A 205 -5.68 0.88 11.13
CA ASP A 205 -6.64 -0.06 10.53
C ASP A 205 -8.04 0.54 10.45
N HIS A 206 -8.62 0.50 9.26
CA HIS A 206 -9.96 1.00 8.94
C HIS A 206 -10.95 -0.13 8.62
N ALA A 207 -10.49 -1.37 8.56
CA ALA A 207 -11.27 -2.49 8.06
C ALA A 207 -11.52 -3.61 9.09
N GLY A 208 -10.99 -3.48 10.31
CA GLY A 208 -11.01 -4.54 11.32
C GLY A 208 -10.11 -5.74 10.97
N LEU A 209 -9.27 -5.62 9.94
CA LEU A 209 -8.43 -6.72 9.47
C LEU A 209 -7.08 -6.78 10.20
N TYR A 210 -6.49 -5.64 10.51
CA TYR A 210 -5.10 -5.53 10.96
C TYR A 210 -4.95 -4.89 12.34
N VAL A 211 -6.01 -4.67 13.10
CA VAL A 211 -5.99 -4.22 14.51
C VAL A 211 -4.95 -5.01 15.31
N GLY A 212 -4.04 -4.36 16.01
CA GLY A 212 -2.99 -4.99 16.79
C GLY A 212 -1.83 -5.63 16.01
N ARG A 213 -1.81 -5.51 14.66
CA ARG A 213 -0.71 -5.99 13.81
C ARG A 213 0.55 -5.12 13.97
N THR A 214 0.32 -3.84 14.21
CA THR A 214 1.34 -2.85 14.56
C THR A 214 0.90 -2.21 15.87
N PHE A 215 1.83 -2.01 16.78
CA PHE A 215 1.53 -1.63 18.14
C PHE A 215 2.71 -0.89 18.78
N THR A 216 2.44 -0.28 19.92
CA THR A 216 3.44 0.34 20.79
C THR A 216 3.70 -0.55 22.00
N VAL A 217 4.95 -0.61 22.42
CA VAL A 217 5.39 -1.35 23.63
C VAL A 217 5.91 -0.36 24.66
N ALA A 218 5.51 -0.56 25.93
CA ALA A 218 6.00 0.21 27.08
C ALA A 218 6.11 -0.66 28.34
N GLU A 219 6.92 -0.25 29.29
CA GLU A 219 6.90 -0.78 30.66
C GLU A 219 5.76 -0.10 31.42
N ALA A 220 4.62 -0.76 31.51
CA ALA A 220 3.43 -0.26 32.15
C ALA A 220 2.57 -1.42 32.67
N SER A 221 1.86 -1.19 33.78
CA SER A 221 0.90 -2.09 34.41
C SER A 221 -0.53 -1.53 34.41
N SER A 222 -0.69 -0.28 33.99
CA SER A 222 -1.97 0.41 33.91
C SER A 222 -2.02 1.34 32.69
N PRO A 223 -3.23 1.73 32.23
CA PRO A 223 -3.39 2.75 31.17
C PRO A 223 -2.68 4.06 31.51
N ALA A 224 -2.73 4.50 32.77
CA ALA A 224 -2.08 5.73 33.20
C ALA A 224 -0.54 5.67 33.08
N GLU A 225 0.06 4.55 33.47
CA GLU A 225 1.52 4.34 33.31
C GLU A 225 1.90 4.24 31.84
N PHE A 226 1.05 3.65 30.99
CA PHE A 226 1.29 3.57 29.56
C PHE A 226 1.25 4.96 28.89
N LEU A 227 0.27 5.79 29.25
CA LEU A 227 0.18 7.18 28.81
C LEU A 227 1.38 8.00 29.26
N GLU A 228 1.83 7.82 30.50
CA GLU A 228 3.05 8.49 31.00
C GLU A 228 4.31 8.02 30.26
N ALA A 229 4.41 6.74 29.88
CA ALA A 229 5.52 6.24 29.09
C ALA A 229 5.57 6.90 27.70
N ILE A 230 4.41 7.15 27.06
CA ILE A 230 4.35 7.90 25.78
C ILE A 230 4.87 9.33 26.02
N ARG A 231 4.35 10.02 27.03
CA ARG A 231 4.73 11.40 27.38
C ARG A 231 6.23 11.53 27.65
N CYS A 232 6.80 10.53 28.34
CA CYS A 232 8.21 10.48 28.68
C CYS A 232 9.12 9.91 27.56
N ARG A 233 8.60 9.65 26.34
CA ARG A 233 9.34 9.09 25.19
C ARG A 233 9.96 7.71 25.48
N LYS A 234 9.35 6.92 26.39
CA LYS A 234 9.82 5.60 26.84
C LYS A 234 9.03 4.46 26.18
N THR A 235 8.71 4.64 24.93
CA THR A 235 7.97 3.68 24.10
C THR A 235 8.78 3.22 22.91
N ALA A 236 8.43 2.04 22.39
CA ALA A 236 9.01 1.52 21.16
C ALA A 236 7.93 0.98 20.23
N PRO A 237 8.02 1.23 18.91
CA PRO A 237 7.10 0.65 17.94
C PRO A 237 7.41 -0.85 17.75
N GLY A 238 6.35 -1.65 17.60
CA GLY A 238 6.42 -3.07 17.29
C GLY A 238 5.49 -3.44 16.13
N GLY A 239 5.64 -4.66 15.62
CA GLY A 239 4.83 -5.14 14.52
C GLY A 239 5.45 -4.88 13.15
N ARG A 240 4.62 -4.65 12.11
CA ARG A 240 5.09 -4.53 10.73
C ARG A 240 4.38 -3.42 9.95
N SER A 241 5.08 -2.89 8.96
CA SER A 241 4.54 -1.99 7.95
C SER A 241 3.55 -2.69 7.03
N ASN A 242 2.76 -1.93 6.30
CA ASN A 242 1.83 -2.45 5.32
C ASN A 242 2.50 -2.74 3.97
N ASP A 243 1.76 -3.47 3.14
CA ASP A 243 2.02 -3.64 1.72
C ASP A 243 0.74 -3.30 0.91
N TYR A 244 0.88 -3.17 -0.40
CA TYR A 244 -0.25 -2.82 -1.26
C TYR A 244 -1.35 -3.89 -1.26
N LYS A 245 -1.01 -5.18 -1.03
CA LYS A 245 -1.99 -6.28 -0.96
C LYS A 245 -2.92 -6.11 0.24
N SER A 246 -2.33 -5.83 1.39
CA SER A 246 -3.09 -5.56 2.62
C SER A 246 -4.02 -4.35 2.45
N LEU A 247 -3.55 -3.28 1.79
CA LEU A 247 -4.39 -2.11 1.48
C LEU A 247 -5.55 -2.48 0.53
N VAL A 248 -5.28 -3.29 -0.52
CA VAL A 248 -6.33 -3.80 -1.41
C VAL A 248 -7.43 -4.51 -0.63
N PHE A 249 -7.07 -5.38 0.30
CA PHE A 249 -8.05 -6.12 1.10
C PHE A 249 -8.83 -5.25 2.07
N SER A 250 -8.19 -4.22 2.66
CA SER A 250 -8.91 -3.20 3.43
C SER A 250 -9.96 -2.49 2.57
N VAL A 251 -9.60 -2.06 1.37
CA VAL A 251 -10.54 -1.43 0.42
C VAL A 251 -11.69 -2.38 0.04
N TYR A 252 -11.40 -3.65 -0.24
CA TYR A 252 -12.44 -4.64 -0.51
C TYR A 252 -13.37 -4.86 0.68
N ARG A 253 -12.84 -4.93 1.89
CA ARG A 253 -13.64 -5.09 3.11
C ARG A 253 -14.57 -3.90 3.29
N ILE A 254 -14.06 -2.69 3.24
CA ILE A 254 -14.83 -1.44 3.35
C ILE A 254 -15.93 -1.39 2.27
N ALA A 255 -15.59 -1.72 1.03
CA ALA A 255 -16.58 -1.73 -0.07
C ALA A 255 -17.69 -2.78 0.15
N CYS A 256 -17.37 -3.95 0.70
CA CYS A 256 -18.35 -4.98 1.04
C CYS A 256 -19.28 -4.52 2.17
N ASP A 257 -18.73 -3.89 3.22
CA ASP A 257 -19.50 -3.41 4.36
C ASP A 257 -20.42 -2.23 3.96
N TYR A 258 -19.91 -1.32 3.11
CA TYR A 258 -20.73 -0.29 2.48
C TYR A 258 -21.92 -0.87 1.67
N ALA A 259 -21.63 -1.86 0.84
CA ALA A 259 -22.67 -2.52 0.04
C ALA A 259 -23.73 -3.21 0.92
N ARG A 260 -23.33 -3.80 2.06
CA ARG A 260 -24.25 -4.37 3.05
C ARG A 260 -25.13 -3.30 3.69
N GLN A 261 -24.54 -2.18 4.09
CA GLN A 261 -25.30 -1.08 4.72
C GLN A 261 -26.38 -0.52 3.76
N LYS A 262 -26.04 -0.33 2.46
CA LYS A 262 -26.98 0.23 1.47
C LYS A 262 -28.08 -0.73 1.00
N ARG A 263 -27.76 -2.02 0.85
CA ARG A 263 -28.68 -3.00 0.25
C ARG A 263 -29.49 -3.80 1.29
N GLY A 264 -29.23 -3.57 2.58
CA GLY A 264 -29.75 -4.42 3.64
C GLY A 264 -29.19 -5.86 3.54
N GLU A 265 -29.77 -6.80 4.26
CA GLU A 265 -29.32 -8.20 4.31
C GLU A 265 -29.55 -9.03 3.02
N SER A 266 -29.75 -8.41 1.87
CA SER A 266 -29.89 -9.13 0.61
C SER A 266 -28.56 -9.83 0.28
N ARG A 267 -28.46 -11.09 0.68
CA ARG A 267 -27.26 -11.93 0.56
C ARG A 267 -27.07 -12.42 -0.88
N GLY A 268 -26.49 -11.56 -1.72
CA GLY A 268 -25.97 -11.98 -3.01
C GLY A 268 -24.72 -12.85 -2.89
N PHE A 269 -24.32 -13.52 -3.97
CA PHE A 269 -23.12 -14.36 -4.02
C PHE A 269 -21.83 -13.64 -3.57
N LEU A 270 -21.66 -12.37 -3.96
CA LEU A 270 -20.50 -11.55 -3.55
C LEU A 270 -20.46 -11.30 -2.04
N SER A 271 -21.62 -11.09 -1.40
CA SER A 271 -21.70 -10.98 0.06
C SER A 271 -21.32 -12.29 0.75
N ALA A 272 -21.78 -13.42 0.21
CA ALA A 272 -21.45 -14.74 0.75
C ALA A 272 -19.94 -15.06 0.61
N LEU A 273 -19.31 -14.64 -0.50
CA LEU A 273 -17.86 -14.78 -0.70
C LEU A 273 -17.07 -13.88 0.28
N SER A 274 -17.53 -12.65 0.49
CA SER A 274 -16.96 -11.75 1.50
C SER A 274 -17.04 -12.34 2.91
N ASP A 275 -18.20 -12.93 3.27
CA ASP A 275 -18.38 -13.60 4.57
C ASP A 275 -17.44 -14.81 4.71
N LEU A 276 -17.23 -15.58 3.65
CA LEU A 276 -16.27 -16.66 3.64
C LEU A 276 -14.83 -16.17 3.85
N VAL A 277 -14.42 -15.12 3.13
CA VAL A 277 -13.04 -14.61 3.15
C VAL A 277 -12.72 -13.93 4.48
N PHE A 278 -13.54 -13.00 4.92
CA PHE A 278 -13.24 -12.12 6.06
C PHE A 278 -13.81 -12.59 7.39
N GLU A 279 -14.94 -13.30 7.39
CA GLU A 279 -15.65 -13.69 8.62
C GLU A 279 -15.67 -15.20 8.88
N ARG A 280 -14.98 -15.98 8.04
CA ARG A 280 -14.90 -17.46 8.15
C ARG A 280 -16.28 -18.15 8.13
N LYS A 281 -17.31 -17.50 7.55
CA LYS A 281 -18.64 -18.10 7.43
C LYS A 281 -18.72 -18.98 6.19
N ASN A 282 -19.21 -20.20 6.35
CA ASN A 282 -19.39 -21.15 5.24
C ASN A 282 -20.41 -20.66 4.19
N LEU A 283 -20.12 -20.93 2.92
CA LEU A 283 -21.09 -20.71 1.84
C LEU A 283 -22.32 -21.62 2.00
N ARG A 284 -23.49 -21.11 1.62
CA ARG A 284 -24.71 -21.91 1.60
C ARG A 284 -24.62 -23.02 0.57
N ILE A 285 -25.29 -24.13 0.82
CA ILE A 285 -25.35 -25.27 -0.11
C ILE A 285 -25.79 -24.84 -1.51
N ARG A 286 -26.77 -23.94 -1.60
CA ARG A 286 -27.24 -23.36 -2.87
C ARG A 286 -26.13 -22.68 -3.67
N ASP A 287 -25.28 -21.90 -3.01
CA ASP A 287 -24.20 -21.16 -3.67
C ASP A 287 -23.08 -22.12 -4.14
N LYS A 288 -22.77 -23.13 -3.34
CA LYS A 288 -21.85 -24.21 -3.72
C LYS A 288 -22.36 -25.00 -4.94
N LEU A 289 -23.64 -25.36 -4.96
CA LEU A 289 -24.26 -26.07 -6.08
C LEU A 289 -24.30 -25.24 -7.35
N PHE A 290 -24.57 -23.93 -7.23
CA PHE A 290 -24.54 -22.99 -8.36
C PHE A 290 -23.15 -22.96 -9.00
N LEU A 291 -22.10 -22.76 -8.20
CA LEU A 291 -20.72 -22.74 -8.67
C LEU A 291 -20.31 -24.05 -9.34
N LYS A 292 -20.63 -25.18 -8.71
CA LYS A 292 -20.34 -26.51 -9.25
C LYS A 292 -21.04 -26.76 -10.59
N LYS A 293 -22.28 -26.32 -10.74
CA LYS A 293 -23.03 -26.40 -12.01
C LYS A 293 -22.39 -25.54 -13.10
N GLN A 294 -21.95 -24.33 -12.77
CA GLN A 294 -21.32 -23.42 -13.73
C GLN A 294 -19.93 -23.90 -14.15
N SER A 295 -19.13 -24.48 -13.23
CA SER A 295 -17.81 -25.02 -13.56
C SER A 295 -17.87 -26.29 -14.44
N ALA A 296 -19.02 -26.99 -14.46
CA ALA A 296 -19.24 -28.13 -15.33
C ALA A 296 -19.61 -27.75 -16.79
N THR A 297 -19.80 -26.48 -17.10
CA THR A 297 -20.04 -26.01 -18.47
C THR A 297 -18.74 -26.00 -19.28
N LYS A 298 -18.79 -25.72 -20.59
CA LYS A 298 -17.59 -25.61 -21.43
C LYS A 298 -17.24 -24.14 -21.70
N GLY A 299 -15.93 -23.86 -21.86
CA GLY A 299 -15.40 -22.56 -22.27
C GLY A 299 -14.79 -21.75 -21.12
N GLY A 300 -14.33 -20.54 -21.39
CA GLY A 300 -13.59 -19.68 -20.43
C GLY A 300 -14.38 -19.36 -19.16
N LYS A 301 -15.70 -19.25 -19.22
CA LYS A 301 -16.54 -19.06 -18.03
C LYS A 301 -16.46 -20.25 -17.07
N ALA A 302 -16.39 -21.47 -17.59
CA ALA A 302 -16.26 -22.67 -16.76
C ALA A 302 -14.95 -22.67 -15.95
N ARG A 303 -13.86 -22.20 -16.57
CA ARG A 303 -12.55 -22.10 -15.92
C ARG A 303 -12.55 -21.07 -14.79
N ILE A 304 -13.19 -19.90 -15.00
CA ILE A 304 -13.38 -18.89 -13.94
C ILE A 304 -14.13 -19.49 -12.73
N TYR A 305 -15.23 -20.21 -12.98
CA TYR A 305 -15.97 -20.86 -11.89
C TYR A 305 -15.20 -22.00 -11.23
N SER A 306 -14.36 -22.71 -11.98
CA SER A 306 -13.45 -23.73 -11.43
C SER A 306 -12.41 -23.11 -10.50
N LEU A 307 -11.79 -21.96 -10.86
CA LEU A 307 -10.86 -21.25 -10.00
C LEU A 307 -11.54 -20.74 -8.71
N LEU A 308 -12.77 -20.23 -8.81
CA LEU A 308 -13.56 -19.85 -7.63
C LEU A 308 -13.89 -21.03 -6.71
N ASN A 309 -14.24 -22.20 -7.27
CA ASN A 309 -14.43 -23.41 -6.47
C ASN A 309 -13.13 -23.83 -5.76
N GLY A 310 -11.99 -23.82 -6.47
CA GLY A 310 -10.68 -24.12 -5.88
C GLY A 310 -10.36 -23.19 -4.70
N LEU A 311 -10.61 -21.88 -4.83
CA LEU A 311 -10.43 -20.94 -3.72
C LEU A 311 -11.30 -21.30 -2.51
N ILE A 312 -12.58 -21.63 -2.75
CA ILE A 312 -13.51 -21.99 -1.67
C ILE A 312 -13.05 -23.26 -0.96
N ASP A 313 -12.62 -24.27 -1.72
CA ASP A 313 -12.11 -25.53 -1.18
C ASP A 313 -10.82 -25.30 -0.38
N ASP A 314 -9.89 -24.47 -0.88
CA ASP A 314 -8.66 -24.09 -0.18
C ASP A 314 -8.95 -23.34 1.13
N LEU A 315 -9.89 -22.39 1.12
CA LEU A 315 -10.27 -21.64 2.32
C LEU A 315 -10.98 -22.51 3.38
N ASN A 316 -11.75 -23.51 2.95
CA ASN A 316 -12.44 -24.44 3.86
C ASN A 316 -11.50 -25.52 4.40
N SER A 317 -10.55 -26.02 3.60
CA SER A 317 -9.63 -27.09 4.01
C SER A 317 -8.56 -26.62 5.00
N ARG A 318 -8.38 -25.30 5.15
CA ARG A 318 -7.34 -24.69 5.98
C ARG A 318 -7.95 -23.76 7.04
N GLU A 319 -8.85 -24.30 7.86
CA GLU A 319 -9.58 -23.54 8.89
C GLU A 319 -8.69 -22.83 9.91
N GLU A 320 -7.51 -23.36 10.21
CA GLU A 320 -6.56 -22.81 11.20
C GLU A 320 -5.70 -21.66 10.69
N ILE A 321 -5.73 -21.36 9.38
CA ILE A 321 -4.92 -20.27 8.81
C ILE A 321 -5.41 -18.92 9.34
N GLY A 322 -4.48 -18.09 9.84
CA GLY A 322 -4.74 -16.70 10.21
C GLY A 322 -5.20 -15.85 9.03
N ILE A 323 -5.63 -14.61 9.31
CA ILE A 323 -6.15 -13.70 8.27
C ILE A 323 -5.14 -13.50 7.12
N ASP A 324 -3.86 -13.30 7.41
CA ASP A 324 -2.83 -13.10 6.39
C ASP A 324 -2.76 -14.27 5.39
N GLY A 325 -2.71 -15.51 5.89
CA GLY A 325 -2.65 -16.68 5.01
C GLY A 325 -3.93 -16.86 4.17
N ARG A 326 -5.11 -16.47 4.69
CA ARG A 326 -6.36 -16.45 3.91
C ARG A 326 -6.31 -15.43 2.79
N LEU A 327 -5.80 -14.23 3.08
CA LEU A 327 -5.66 -13.17 2.09
C LEU A 327 -4.63 -13.51 1.01
N ASP A 328 -3.55 -14.23 1.35
CA ASP A 328 -2.61 -14.76 0.37
C ASP A 328 -3.26 -15.76 -0.61
N LEU A 329 -4.12 -16.65 -0.11
CA LEU A 329 -4.90 -17.57 -0.96
C LEU A 329 -5.86 -16.79 -1.88
N VAL A 330 -6.55 -15.79 -1.35
CA VAL A 330 -7.45 -14.92 -2.13
C VAL A 330 -6.65 -14.16 -3.18
N TYR A 331 -5.50 -13.58 -2.82
CA TYR A 331 -4.63 -12.88 -3.75
C TYR A 331 -4.18 -13.76 -4.91
N LYS A 332 -3.72 -14.99 -4.60
CA LYS A 332 -3.34 -15.98 -5.61
C LYS A 332 -4.49 -16.25 -6.57
N SER A 333 -5.69 -16.53 -6.05
CA SER A 333 -6.85 -16.82 -6.87
C SER A 333 -7.32 -15.63 -7.70
N LEU A 334 -7.26 -14.41 -7.17
CA LEU A 334 -7.56 -13.18 -7.92
C LEU A 334 -6.55 -12.98 -9.06
N THR A 335 -5.28 -13.31 -8.83
CA THR A 335 -4.24 -13.25 -9.85
C THR A 335 -4.50 -14.26 -10.95
N ASP A 336 -4.83 -15.52 -10.60
CA ASP A 336 -5.15 -16.57 -11.57
C ASP A 336 -6.41 -16.23 -12.38
N LEU A 337 -7.44 -15.66 -11.74
CA LEU A 337 -8.65 -15.15 -12.41
C LEU A 337 -8.34 -14.00 -13.37
N SER A 338 -7.48 -13.08 -12.95
CA SER A 338 -7.01 -11.95 -13.76
C SER A 338 -6.26 -12.44 -15.01
N ASP A 339 -5.38 -13.42 -14.85
CA ASP A 339 -4.60 -14.02 -15.94
C ASP A 339 -5.50 -14.74 -16.94
N GLU A 340 -6.46 -15.55 -16.46
CA GLU A 340 -7.44 -16.23 -17.32
C GLU A 340 -8.29 -15.22 -18.10
N PHE A 341 -8.75 -14.16 -17.43
CA PHE A 341 -9.52 -13.10 -18.09
C PHE A 341 -8.70 -12.39 -19.19
N LEU A 342 -7.45 -12.02 -18.88
CA LEU A 342 -6.55 -11.37 -19.84
C LEU A 342 -6.25 -12.30 -21.04
N GLY A 343 -6.06 -13.60 -20.78
CA GLY A 343 -5.85 -14.61 -21.82
C GLY A 343 -7.06 -14.74 -22.76
N ILE A 344 -8.28 -14.78 -22.21
CA ILE A 344 -9.53 -14.80 -23.02
C ILE A 344 -9.61 -13.54 -23.87
N LEU A 345 -9.32 -12.37 -23.31
CA LEU A 345 -9.35 -11.09 -24.02
C LEU A 345 -8.38 -11.05 -25.19
N VAL A 346 -7.09 -11.40 -24.94
CA VAL A 346 -6.06 -11.42 -25.96
C VAL A 346 -6.40 -12.40 -27.09
N ASN A 347 -6.91 -13.60 -26.76
CA ASN A 347 -7.32 -14.58 -27.76
C ASN A 347 -8.54 -14.12 -28.58
N SER A 348 -9.49 -13.40 -27.99
CA SER A 348 -10.58 -12.78 -28.73
C SER A 348 -10.07 -11.73 -29.71
N PHE A 349 -9.19 -10.84 -29.26
CA PHE A 349 -8.56 -9.84 -30.15
C PHE A 349 -7.80 -10.45 -31.31
N LYS A 350 -7.00 -11.51 -31.05
CA LYS A 350 -6.29 -12.25 -32.13
C LYS A 350 -7.23 -12.74 -33.21
N ARG A 351 -8.36 -13.36 -32.79
CA ARG A 351 -9.35 -13.87 -33.72
C ARG A 351 -10.01 -12.75 -34.51
N ASP A 352 -10.50 -11.71 -33.83
CA ASP A 352 -11.24 -10.62 -34.45
C ASP A 352 -10.37 -9.83 -35.44
N ILE A 353 -9.08 -9.65 -35.14
CA ILE A 353 -8.09 -9.05 -36.05
C ILE A 353 -7.83 -9.97 -37.27
N ALA A 354 -7.62 -11.27 -37.05
CA ALA A 354 -7.37 -12.22 -38.12
C ALA A 354 -8.55 -12.35 -39.07
N GLU A 355 -9.78 -12.22 -38.61
CA GLU A 355 -11.02 -12.25 -39.38
C GLU A 355 -11.39 -10.89 -40.00
N GLY A 356 -10.66 -9.80 -39.66
CA GLY A 356 -10.98 -8.43 -40.09
C GLY A 356 -12.30 -7.89 -39.52
N ASP A 357 -12.79 -8.49 -38.42
CA ASP A 357 -14.07 -8.13 -37.78
C ASP A 357 -13.91 -6.96 -36.81
N LEU A 358 -14.04 -5.73 -37.33
CA LEU A 358 -13.99 -4.51 -36.50
C LEU A 358 -15.14 -4.41 -35.49
N ALA A 359 -16.32 -4.97 -35.81
CA ALA A 359 -17.45 -4.97 -34.90
C ALA A 359 -17.24 -5.99 -33.76
N GLY A 360 -16.73 -7.17 -34.06
CA GLY A 360 -16.27 -8.16 -33.07
C GLY A 360 -15.20 -7.59 -32.17
N PHE A 361 -14.20 -6.91 -32.71
CA PHE A 361 -13.17 -6.23 -31.94
C PHE A 361 -13.75 -5.21 -30.95
N ALA A 362 -14.65 -4.31 -31.39
CA ALA A 362 -15.31 -3.35 -30.50
C ALA A 362 -16.17 -4.03 -29.42
N SER A 363 -16.82 -5.15 -29.77
CA SER A 363 -17.58 -5.97 -28.83
C SER A 363 -16.66 -6.63 -27.78
N SER A 364 -15.51 -7.16 -28.20
CA SER A 364 -14.51 -7.77 -27.32
C SER A 364 -13.92 -6.75 -26.35
N VAL A 365 -13.63 -5.53 -26.80
CA VAL A 365 -13.21 -4.41 -25.93
C VAL A 365 -14.29 -4.07 -24.91
N SER A 366 -15.55 -3.96 -25.34
CA SER A 366 -16.68 -3.67 -24.43
C SER A 366 -16.90 -4.78 -23.41
N ALA A 367 -16.78 -6.04 -23.81
CA ALA A 367 -16.88 -7.21 -22.93
C ALA A 367 -15.72 -7.30 -21.92
N ALA A 368 -14.56 -6.70 -22.23
CA ALA A 368 -13.40 -6.62 -21.36
C ALA A 368 -13.57 -5.60 -20.22
N PHE A 369 -14.42 -4.60 -20.41
CA PHE A 369 -14.57 -3.49 -19.47
C PHE A 369 -14.86 -3.92 -18.03
N PRO A 370 -15.74 -4.91 -17.74
CA PRO A 370 -15.92 -5.42 -16.38
C PRO A 370 -14.66 -5.99 -15.74
N GLY A 371 -13.73 -6.55 -16.52
CA GLY A 371 -12.47 -7.08 -16.02
C GLY A 371 -11.50 -6.00 -15.51
N VAL A 372 -11.61 -4.78 -16.03
CA VAL A 372 -10.83 -3.63 -15.55
C VAL A 372 -11.12 -3.36 -14.08
N PHE A 373 -12.36 -3.59 -13.62
CA PHE A 373 -12.71 -3.43 -12.20
C PHE A 373 -11.97 -4.40 -11.27
N LEU A 374 -11.49 -5.53 -11.79
CA LEU A 374 -10.66 -6.45 -11.01
C LEU A 374 -9.31 -5.83 -10.66
N TYR A 375 -8.73 -5.04 -11.57
CA TYR A 375 -7.42 -4.41 -11.39
C TYR A 375 -7.47 -3.09 -10.61
N LEU A 376 -8.61 -2.40 -10.62
CA LEU A 376 -8.73 -1.05 -10.07
C LEU A 376 -8.31 -0.93 -8.60
N PRO A 377 -8.71 -1.81 -7.67
CA PRO A 377 -8.26 -1.76 -6.27
C PRO A 377 -6.75 -1.95 -6.14
N PHE A 378 -6.14 -2.81 -6.97
CA PHE A 378 -4.69 -3.01 -6.96
C PHE A 378 -3.95 -1.78 -7.47
N PHE A 379 -4.42 -1.15 -8.53
CA PHE A 379 -3.81 0.06 -9.10
C PHE A 379 -3.93 1.25 -8.15
N THR A 380 -5.08 1.42 -7.50
CA THR A 380 -5.27 2.48 -6.49
C THR A 380 -4.39 2.25 -5.28
N ALA A 381 -4.31 1.03 -4.74
CA ALA A 381 -3.49 0.70 -3.60
C ALA A 381 -1.98 0.89 -3.86
N ILE A 382 -1.50 0.47 -5.03
CA ILE A 382 -0.09 0.71 -5.41
C ILE A 382 0.18 2.20 -5.54
N ARG A 383 -0.68 2.93 -6.25
CA ARG A 383 -0.52 4.38 -6.40
C ARG A 383 -0.48 5.09 -5.05
N GLU A 384 -1.35 4.72 -4.13
CA GLU A 384 -1.40 5.26 -2.79
C GLU A 384 -0.11 4.96 -2.01
N MET A 385 0.33 3.70 -2.02
CA MET A 385 1.55 3.26 -1.33
C MET A 385 2.82 3.97 -1.80
N PHE A 386 2.88 4.40 -3.05
CA PHE A 386 4.05 5.04 -3.65
C PHE A 386 3.85 6.54 -3.94
N SER A 387 2.73 7.14 -3.48
CA SER A 387 2.39 8.55 -3.73
C SER A 387 3.44 9.54 -3.22
N ASN A 388 4.06 9.25 -2.08
CA ASN A 388 4.99 10.13 -1.37
C ASN A 388 6.47 9.93 -1.76
N ARG A 389 6.76 9.19 -2.83
CA ARG A 389 8.13 8.86 -3.23
C ARG A 389 9.04 10.08 -3.37
N ARG A 390 8.56 11.17 -3.98
CA ARG A 390 9.34 12.40 -4.14
C ARG A 390 9.73 13.01 -2.80
N LEU A 391 8.82 13.01 -1.84
CA LEU A 391 9.10 13.47 -0.48
C LEU A 391 10.20 12.62 0.17
N LEU A 392 10.13 11.29 0.03
CA LEU A 392 11.14 10.37 0.56
C LEU A 392 12.51 10.56 -0.10
N GLU A 393 12.56 10.89 -1.39
CA GLU A 393 13.80 11.24 -2.11
C GLU A 393 14.40 12.55 -1.57
N SER A 394 13.59 13.60 -1.39
CA SER A 394 14.05 14.87 -0.78
C SER A 394 14.51 14.67 0.67
N MET A 395 13.81 13.87 1.47
CA MET A 395 14.22 13.57 2.85
C MET A 395 15.62 12.95 2.93
N ARG A 396 15.95 12.03 2.02
CA ARG A 396 17.29 11.40 1.98
C ARG A 396 18.43 12.38 1.71
N VAL A 397 18.13 13.49 1.05
CA VAL A 397 19.12 14.51 0.66
C VAL A 397 19.21 15.62 1.70
N GLU A 398 18.08 16.05 2.25
CA GLU A 398 17.95 17.29 3.01
C GLU A 398 17.86 17.07 4.54
N LEU A 399 17.41 15.88 4.99
CA LEU A 399 17.26 15.57 6.40
C LEU A 399 18.43 14.71 6.91
N PRO A 400 18.71 14.74 8.22
CA PRO A 400 19.77 13.92 8.81
C PRO A 400 19.52 12.44 8.57
N SER A 401 20.58 11.69 8.38
CA SER A 401 20.55 10.25 8.23
C SER A 401 21.56 9.61 9.18
N ASP A 402 21.27 8.39 9.60
CA ASP A 402 22.22 7.60 10.36
C ASP A 402 23.49 7.39 9.53
N PRO A 403 24.67 7.84 10.01
CA PRO A 403 25.94 7.65 9.30
C PRO A 403 26.30 6.17 9.03
N GLY A 404 25.70 5.25 9.78
CA GLY A 404 25.87 3.80 9.62
C GLY A 404 24.90 3.15 8.64
N ALA A 405 23.92 3.89 8.11
CA ALA A 405 22.95 3.33 7.18
C ALA A 405 23.63 2.96 5.84
N PRO A 406 23.50 1.71 5.35
CA PRO A 406 24.13 1.29 4.11
C PRO A 406 23.59 2.11 2.92
N SER A 407 24.49 2.72 2.16
CA SER A 407 24.15 3.39 0.91
C SER A 407 23.63 2.34 -0.10
N ARG A 408 22.34 2.41 -0.44
CA ARG A 408 21.77 1.52 -1.45
C ARG A 408 22.11 2.04 -2.85
N ARG A 409 22.64 1.16 -3.71
CA ARG A 409 22.82 1.46 -5.14
C ARG A 409 21.46 1.73 -5.79
N LYS A 410 21.41 2.72 -6.70
CA LYS A 410 20.23 3.02 -7.50
C LYS A 410 19.84 1.79 -8.32
N ARG A 411 18.60 1.28 -8.15
CA ARG A 411 18.10 0.12 -8.88
C ARG A 411 17.25 0.55 -10.07
N ILE A 412 17.62 0.04 -11.25
CA ILE A 412 16.93 0.29 -12.51
C ILE A 412 16.35 -1.02 -13.02
N LEU A 413 15.04 -1.04 -13.30
CA LEU A 413 14.41 -2.15 -14.00
C LEU A 413 14.21 -1.79 -15.47
N TRP A 414 14.78 -2.60 -16.35
CA TRP A 414 14.79 -2.37 -17.79
C TRP A 414 13.84 -3.35 -18.49
N PHE A 415 12.67 -2.86 -18.90
CA PHE A 415 11.64 -3.64 -19.56
C PHE A 415 11.89 -3.72 -21.06
N THR A 416 11.81 -4.92 -21.62
CA THR A 416 11.98 -5.14 -23.06
C THR A 416 11.21 -6.38 -23.51
N ASP A 417 10.59 -6.30 -24.71
CA ASP A 417 9.93 -7.43 -25.37
C ASP A 417 10.93 -8.24 -26.23
N THR A 418 12.12 -7.69 -26.49
CA THR A 418 13.18 -8.31 -27.29
C THR A 418 14.45 -8.45 -26.47
N PHE A 419 14.83 -9.67 -26.13
CA PHE A 419 16.04 -9.95 -25.34
C PHE A 419 16.79 -11.19 -25.84
N SER A 420 16.08 -12.20 -26.33
CA SER A 420 16.62 -13.44 -26.89
C SER A 420 16.62 -13.49 -28.41
N ASP A 421 16.08 -12.45 -29.06
CA ASP A 421 15.95 -12.40 -30.54
C ASP A 421 17.29 -12.12 -31.21
N LEU A 422 17.43 -12.59 -32.45
CA LEU A 422 18.61 -12.32 -33.31
C LEU A 422 18.54 -10.90 -33.89
N ASN A 423 18.69 -9.89 -33.09
CA ASN A 423 18.72 -8.48 -33.50
C ASN A 423 19.74 -7.65 -32.70
N GLY A 424 20.09 -6.47 -33.24
CA GLY A 424 21.09 -5.59 -32.61
C GLY A 424 20.70 -5.07 -31.24
N VAL A 425 19.40 -4.95 -30.93
CA VAL A 425 18.90 -4.52 -29.63
C VAL A 425 19.20 -5.59 -28.58
N SER A 426 18.81 -6.83 -28.81
CA SER A 426 19.07 -7.97 -27.93
C SER A 426 20.55 -8.15 -27.62
N VAL A 427 21.42 -8.04 -28.68
CA VAL A 427 22.88 -8.11 -28.50
C VAL A 427 23.39 -6.98 -27.59
N THR A 428 22.87 -5.76 -27.74
CA THR A 428 23.28 -4.61 -26.95
C THR A 428 22.81 -4.79 -25.50
N LEU A 429 21.56 -5.18 -25.27
CA LEU A 429 21.00 -5.40 -23.92
C LEU A 429 21.71 -6.56 -23.20
N GLY A 430 22.02 -7.65 -23.90
CA GLY A 430 22.81 -8.76 -23.36
C GLY A 430 24.21 -8.36 -22.91
N ARG A 431 24.90 -7.50 -23.68
CA ARG A 431 26.20 -6.92 -23.29
C ARG A 431 26.09 -6.05 -22.04
N ILE A 432 25.08 -5.19 -21.96
CA ILE A 432 24.82 -4.35 -20.79
C ILE A 432 24.54 -5.24 -19.56
N ALA A 433 23.73 -6.30 -19.70
CA ALA A 433 23.46 -7.26 -18.63
C ALA A 433 24.73 -7.94 -18.09
N SER A 434 25.61 -8.38 -19.01
CA SER A 434 26.89 -9.00 -18.66
C SER A 434 27.85 -8.01 -17.94
N LEU A 435 27.83 -6.73 -18.33
CA LEU A 435 28.62 -5.69 -17.68
C LEU A 435 28.07 -5.31 -16.31
N ALA A 436 26.76 -5.15 -16.18
CA ALA A 436 26.09 -4.82 -14.94
C ALA A 436 26.23 -5.90 -13.84
N GLY A 437 26.46 -7.16 -14.24
CA GLY A 437 26.69 -8.30 -13.35
C GLY A 437 28.12 -8.39 -12.74
N ARG A 438 29.05 -7.54 -13.14
CA ARG A 438 30.44 -7.62 -12.66
C ARG A 438 30.57 -7.20 -11.19
N PRO A 439 31.25 -7.98 -10.34
CA PRO A 439 31.55 -7.60 -8.97
C PRO A 439 32.36 -6.30 -8.90
N GLY A 440 32.04 -5.41 -7.98
CA GLY A 440 32.79 -4.16 -7.74
C GLY A 440 32.48 -2.99 -8.69
N GLY A 441 31.51 -3.11 -9.59
CA GLY A 441 31.09 -1.98 -10.45
C GLY A 441 30.46 -0.84 -9.63
N GLU A 442 30.84 0.42 -9.90
CA GLU A 442 30.30 1.62 -9.23
C GLU A 442 28.94 2.11 -9.78
N GLY A 443 28.44 1.51 -10.85
CA GLY A 443 27.22 1.91 -11.55
C GLY A 443 25.92 1.48 -10.84
N PRO A 444 24.76 1.83 -11.41
CA PRO A 444 23.46 1.40 -10.89
C PRO A 444 23.29 -0.12 -10.95
N ASP A 445 22.42 -0.65 -10.09
CA ASP A 445 21.98 -2.05 -10.10
C ASP A 445 20.90 -2.20 -11.19
N ILE A 446 21.28 -2.76 -12.37
CA ILE A 446 20.37 -2.91 -13.53
C ILE A 446 19.87 -4.35 -13.59
N LEU A 447 18.55 -4.53 -13.61
CA LEU A 447 17.88 -5.80 -13.82
C LEU A 447 16.99 -5.70 -15.07
N PHE A 448 17.05 -6.72 -15.92
CA PHE A 448 16.24 -6.78 -17.15
C PHE A 448 14.94 -7.53 -16.88
N VAL A 449 13.83 -6.91 -17.25
CA VAL A 449 12.49 -7.46 -17.06
C VAL A 449 11.95 -7.88 -18.44
N VAL A 450 11.68 -9.15 -18.57
CA VAL A 450 11.36 -9.81 -19.85
C VAL A 450 10.25 -10.83 -19.68
N SER A 451 9.79 -11.44 -20.76
CA SER A 451 8.90 -12.62 -20.74
C SER A 451 9.44 -13.65 -21.74
N LEU A 452 10.21 -14.63 -21.23
CA LEU A 452 11.01 -15.57 -22.03
C LEU A 452 10.58 -17.04 -21.90
N ASP A 453 9.65 -17.38 -20.97
CA ASP A 453 9.31 -18.76 -20.58
C ASP A 453 10.54 -19.57 -20.12
N GLY A 454 11.44 -18.92 -19.37
CA GLY A 454 12.61 -19.55 -18.76
C GLY A 454 13.86 -19.67 -19.66
N GLN A 455 13.81 -19.22 -20.91
CA GLN A 455 14.94 -19.33 -21.85
C GLN A 455 15.84 -18.08 -21.81
N ILE A 456 16.72 -18.00 -20.81
CA ILE A 456 17.70 -16.90 -20.73
C ILE A 456 18.81 -17.11 -21.77
N PRO A 457 19.19 -16.06 -22.55
CA PRO A 457 20.26 -16.17 -23.54
C PRO A 457 21.62 -16.56 -22.92
N GLU A 458 22.40 -17.35 -23.68
CA GLU A 458 23.75 -17.74 -23.26
C GLU A 458 24.64 -16.52 -23.00
N GLY A 459 25.43 -16.56 -21.92
CA GLY A 459 26.33 -15.47 -21.52
C GLY A 459 25.67 -14.32 -20.75
N VAL A 460 24.35 -14.36 -20.51
CA VAL A 460 23.65 -13.41 -19.65
C VAL A 460 23.53 -13.98 -18.24
N PRO A 461 23.99 -13.27 -17.18
CA PRO A 461 23.82 -13.73 -15.79
C PRO A 461 22.34 -13.84 -15.41
N ALA A 462 21.91 -14.99 -14.90
CA ALA A 462 20.51 -15.25 -14.56
C ALA A 462 19.99 -14.33 -13.45
N ASP A 463 20.85 -13.89 -12.54
CA ASP A 463 20.54 -12.94 -11.47
C ASP A 463 20.26 -11.51 -11.99
N ARG A 464 20.52 -11.24 -13.26
CA ARG A 464 20.24 -9.97 -13.94
C ARG A 464 18.93 -9.98 -14.69
N VAL A 465 18.23 -11.11 -14.76
CA VAL A 465 17.03 -11.28 -15.57
C VAL A 465 15.83 -11.62 -14.67
N ILE A 466 14.76 -10.88 -14.84
CA ILE A 466 13.46 -11.12 -14.22
C ILE A 466 12.53 -11.58 -15.32
N ASP A 467 12.26 -12.88 -15.38
CA ASP A 467 11.32 -13.47 -16.32
C ASP A 467 9.89 -13.39 -15.77
N LEU A 468 9.02 -12.68 -16.48
CA LEU A 468 7.62 -12.51 -16.13
C LEU A 468 6.80 -13.63 -16.81
N PRO A 469 5.89 -14.31 -16.07
CA PRO A 469 5.08 -15.35 -16.67
C PRO A 469 4.13 -14.77 -17.72
N ALA A 470 4.13 -15.36 -18.92
CA ALA A 470 3.22 -15.01 -19.98
C ALA A 470 1.83 -15.63 -19.77
N VAL A 471 0.77 -14.85 -20.00
CA VAL A 471 -0.63 -15.33 -20.00
C VAL A 471 -1.15 -15.60 -21.40
N ALA A 472 -0.55 -14.98 -22.39
CA ALA A 472 -0.84 -15.18 -23.80
C ALA A 472 0.38 -14.83 -24.66
N SER A 473 0.39 -15.31 -25.89
CA SER A 473 1.40 -14.96 -26.90
C SER A 473 0.75 -14.79 -28.27
N PHE A 474 1.37 -13.95 -29.12
CA PHE A 474 0.94 -13.77 -30.49
C PHE A 474 2.10 -13.40 -31.40
N GLU A 475 2.03 -13.85 -32.66
CA GLU A 475 2.99 -13.51 -33.70
C GLU A 475 2.54 -12.23 -34.41
N LEU A 476 3.49 -11.36 -34.75
CA LEU A 476 3.20 -10.16 -35.53
C LEU A 476 3.09 -10.52 -37.01
N PRO A 477 1.98 -10.15 -37.68
CA PRO A 477 1.88 -10.32 -39.14
C PRO A 477 3.03 -9.62 -39.85
N GLY A 478 3.70 -10.33 -40.78
CA GLY A 478 4.83 -9.79 -41.54
C GLY A 478 6.21 -9.84 -40.86
N TYR A 479 6.27 -10.34 -39.61
CA TYR A 479 7.52 -10.58 -38.89
C TYR A 479 7.66 -12.07 -38.57
N ASP A 480 8.22 -12.85 -39.49
CA ASP A 480 8.47 -14.28 -39.24
C ASP A 480 9.38 -14.47 -38.01
N ARG A 481 8.92 -15.28 -37.06
CA ARG A 481 9.62 -15.66 -35.82
C ARG A 481 9.65 -14.61 -34.69
N TYR A 482 8.87 -13.52 -34.75
CA TYR A 482 8.75 -12.59 -33.61
C TYR A 482 7.45 -12.83 -32.86
N THR A 483 7.57 -13.43 -31.68
CA THR A 483 6.43 -13.73 -30.81
C THR A 483 6.39 -12.74 -29.65
N LEU A 484 5.36 -11.91 -29.61
CA LEU A 484 5.08 -11.04 -28.47
C LEU A 484 4.37 -11.83 -27.37
N LYS A 485 4.85 -11.69 -26.15
CA LYS A 485 4.29 -12.34 -24.96
C LYS A 485 3.63 -11.31 -24.06
N VAL A 486 2.40 -11.58 -23.67
CA VAL A 486 1.62 -10.72 -22.75
C VAL A 486 1.85 -11.21 -21.33
N PRO A 487 2.58 -10.45 -20.50
CA PRO A 487 2.85 -10.87 -19.13
C PRO A 487 1.62 -10.71 -18.23
N SER A 488 1.56 -11.52 -17.15
CA SER A 488 0.59 -11.35 -16.06
C SER A 488 0.76 -9.99 -15.41
N VAL A 489 -0.28 -9.17 -15.41
CA VAL A 489 -0.21 -7.79 -14.87
C VAL A 489 -0.02 -7.79 -13.36
N LEU A 490 -0.82 -8.55 -12.60
CA LEU A 490 -0.74 -8.56 -11.13
C LEU A 490 0.54 -9.22 -10.62
N ARG A 491 1.02 -10.31 -11.28
CA ARG A 491 2.32 -10.91 -10.93
C ARG A 491 3.49 -9.99 -11.24
N SER A 492 3.41 -9.25 -12.34
CA SER A 492 4.42 -8.24 -12.70
C SER A 492 4.47 -7.11 -11.67
N LEU A 493 3.31 -6.60 -11.25
CA LEU A 493 3.21 -5.60 -10.18
C LEU A 493 3.83 -6.10 -8.88
N ASP A 494 3.49 -7.32 -8.46
CA ASP A 494 4.02 -7.93 -7.23
C ASP A 494 5.54 -8.08 -7.27
N ARG A 495 6.05 -8.60 -8.38
CA ARG A 495 7.49 -8.80 -8.57
C ARG A 495 8.26 -7.48 -8.56
N VAL A 496 7.74 -6.46 -9.24
CA VAL A 496 8.38 -5.14 -9.33
C VAL A 496 8.29 -4.39 -8.00
N ALA A 497 7.13 -4.45 -7.32
CA ALA A 497 6.98 -3.81 -6.01
C ALA A 497 7.96 -4.39 -4.97
N ALA A 498 8.16 -5.71 -4.97
CA ALA A 498 9.12 -6.39 -4.08
C ALA A 498 10.59 -6.01 -4.34
N LEU A 499 10.92 -5.53 -5.55
CA LEU A 499 12.28 -5.12 -5.92
C LEU A 499 12.59 -3.66 -5.55
N GLU A 500 11.57 -2.88 -5.21
CA GLU A 500 11.70 -1.45 -4.86
C GLU A 500 12.58 -0.66 -5.83
N PRO A 501 12.27 -0.60 -7.15
CA PRO A 501 13.11 0.10 -8.11
C PRO A 501 13.11 1.61 -7.90
N ASP A 502 14.19 2.26 -8.33
CA ASP A 502 14.32 3.71 -8.33
C ASP A 502 13.91 4.33 -9.67
N GLU A 503 14.06 3.58 -10.77
CA GLU A 503 13.75 4.05 -12.12
C GLU A 503 13.36 2.86 -13.02
N ILE A 504 12.52 3.11 -14.01
CA ILE A 504 12.14 2.14 -15.02
C ILE A 504 12.63 2.61 -16.39
N TYR A 505 13.30 1.70 -17.11
CA TYR A 505 13.67 1.85 -18.52
C TYR A 505 12.79 0.96 -19.38
N VAL A 506 12.42 1.45 -20.56
CA VAL A 506 11.60 0.73 -21.55
C VAL A 506 12.26 0.83 -22.90
N SER A 507 12.61 -0.32 -23.52
CA SER A 507 13.23 -0.38 -24.85
C SER A 507 12.25 -0.64 -25.98
N THR A 508 11.08 -1.22 -25.67
CA THR A 508 10.10 -1.63 -26.68
C THR A 508 8.70 -1.22 -26.25
N HIS A 509 7.82 -0.98 -27.21
CA HIS A 509 6.43 -0.62 -26.96
C HIS A 509 5.48 -1.84 -27.04
N GLY A 510 6.02 -3.05 -26.95
CA GLY A 510 5.24 -4.29 -26.86
C GLY A 510 4.61 -4.49 -25.47
N PRO A 511 3.97 -5.64 -25.24
CA PRO A 511 3.23 -5.90 -24.00
C PRO A 511 4.07 -5.77 -22.73
N VAL A 512 5.35 -6.21 -22.74
CA VAL A 512 6.28 -6.09 -21.60
C VAL A 512 6.60 -4.61 -21.33
N GLY A 513 6.92 -3.85 -22.39
CA GLY A 513 7.19 -2.41 -22.26
C GLY A 513 6.00 -1.61 -21.80
N LEU A 514 4.77 -1.95 -22.26
CA LEU A 514 3.53 -1.32 -21.79
C LEU A 514 3.27 -1.59 -20.31
N VAL A 515 3.49 -2.82 -19.84
CA VAL A 515 3.38 -3.16 -18.40
C VAL A 515 4.41 -2.38 -17.60
N GLY A 516 5.66 -2.27 -18.07
CA GLY A 516 6.69 -1.44 -17.43
C GLY A 516 6.28 0.03 -17.30
N SER A 517 5.72 0.61 -18.37
CA SER A 517 5.23 1.99 -18.39
C SER A 517 4.05 2.19 -17.44
N LEU A 518 3.11 1.24 -17.38
CA LEU A 518 1.99 1.25 -16.44
C LEU A 518 2.50 1.22 -14.99
N ILE A 519 3.41 0.32 -14.67
CA ILE A 519 4.00 0.18 -13.34
C ILE A 519 4.74 1.46 -12.93
N ALA A 520 5.54 2.03 -13.84
CA ALA A 520 6.23 3.30 -13.59
C ALA A 520 5.25 4.41 -13.18
N LYS A 521 4.13 4.52 -13.90
CA LYS A 521 3.07 5.50 -13.60
C LYS A 521 2.40 5.24 -12.25
N LEU A 522 2.08 3.98 -11.94
CA LEU A 522 1.44 3.59 -10.70
C LEU A 522 2.34 3.83 -9.48
N MET A 523 3.64 3.54 -9.60
CA MET A 523 4.62 3.69 -8.52
C MET A 523 5.29 5.07 -8.50
N SER A 524 4.81 6.03 -9.30
CA SER A 524 5.40 7.39 -9.41
C SER A 524 6.89 7.39 -9.71
N LEU A 525 7.36 6.41 -10.52
CA LEU A 525 8.74 6.26 -10.93
C LEU A 525 9.06 7.06 -12.20
N ARG A 526 10.29 7.54 -12.29
CA ARG A 526 10.81 8.05 -13.57
C ARG A 526 10.83 6.90 -14.59
N CYS A 527 10.25 7.14 -15.77
CA CYS A 527 10.26 6.20 -16.88
C CYS A 527 11.04 6.79 -18.06
N THR A 528 12.09 6.09 -18.49
CA THR A 528 12.92 6.50 -19.62
C THR A 528 12.73 5.52 -20.77
N GLY A 529 12.23 6.00 -21.91
CA GLY A 529 12.10 5.22 -23.13
C GLY A 529 13.37 5.27 -23.98
N PHE A 530 13.82 4.11 -24.46
CA PHE A 530 14.91 3.99 -25.43
C PHE A 530 14.32 3.70 -26.80
N PHE A 531 14.60 4.57 -27.75
CA PHE A 531 14.10 4.45 -29.11
C PHE A 531 15.13 3.69 -29.97
N HIS A 532 14.88 2.42 -30.23
CA HIS A 532 15.78 1.57 -31.01
C HIS A 532 15.33 1.42 -32.47
N THR A 533 14.06 1.70 -32.78
CA THR A 533 13.45 1.41 -34.09
C THR A 533 12.46 2.50 -34.47
N ASP A 534 12.59 3.06 -35.66
CA ASP A 534 11.59 3.96 -36.23
C ASP A 534 10.44 3.14 -36.85
N TYR A 535 9.40 2.90 -36.05
CA TYR A 535 8.21 2.16 -36.47
C TYR A 535 7.44 2.88 -37.60
N SER A 536 7.48 4.22 -37.64
CA SER A 536 6.80 4.99 -38.69
C SER A 536 7.44 4.75 -40.07
N MET A 537 8.76 4.69 -40.09
CA MET A 537 9.51 4.38 -41.30
C MET A 537 9.38 2.89 -41.72
N GLN A 538 9.20 1.98 -40.77
CA GLN A 538 8.93 0.57 -41.05
C GLN A 538 7.50 0.35 -41.57
N ALA A 539 6.49 0.96 -40.93
CA ALA A 539 5.10 0.87 -41.36
C ALA A 539 4.84 1.46 -42.74
N SER A 540 5.64 2.45 -43.18
CA SER A 540 5.55 3.01 -44.55
C SER A 540 6.14 2.14 -45.63
N ARG A 541 6.85 1.04 -45.27
CA ARG A 541 7.47 0.07 -46.20
C ARG A 541 6.66 -1.23 -46.33
N ILE A 542 5.63 -1.41 -45.54
CA ILE A 542 4.62 -2.48 -45.61
C ILE A 542 3.38 -1.95 -46.30
#